data_d6b2a42cb0caf50543b3bd9bced4d9b0
#
_entry.id   d6b2a42cb0caf50543b3bd9bced4d9b0
#
_cell.length_a   1.000
_cell.length_b   1.000
_cell.length_c   1.000
_cell.angle_alpha   90.00
_cell.angle_beta   90.00
_cell.angle_gamma   90.00
#
_symmetry.space_group_name_H-M   'P 1'
#
loop_
_entity.id
_entity.type
_entity.pdbx_description
1 polymer ?
#
loop_
_entity_poly.entity_id
_entity_poly.type
_entity_poly.pdbx_seq_one_letter_code
_entity_poly.pdbx_strand_id
1 'polypeptide(L)'
;MEEINLHFTGDFHAITAAHNLLSSLIDNHIYWGNELQIDQRRITWGRVVDLGDRSLRKVNVNLGGISNGFPREDKFDITVASEIMAIFCLANDINDLQKRIGDIIIAYKRDKSPIYARDVKADGPMTVLLKNALMPNLVQTLENNPACLLYTSDAADESLCV
;
A
#
# COMPACT_ATOMS: atom_id res chain seq x y z
N MET A 1 16.77 -15.36 -1.18
CA MET A 1 17.68 -15.27 -0.03
C MET A 1 18.04 -13.82 0.32
N GLU A 2 18.43 -12.99 -0.65
CA GLU A 2 18.76 -11.57 -0.43
C GLU A 2 17.56 -10.77 0.11
N GLU A 3 16.40 -10.92 -0.48
CA GLU A 3 15.17 -10.25 -0.06
C GLU A 3 14.75 -10.65 1.37
N ILE A 4 14.89 -11.91 1.73
CA ILE A 4 14.61 -12.40 3.09
C ILE A 4 15.58 -11.78 4.10
N ASN A 5 16.85 -11.64 3.75
CA ASN A 5 17.85 -11.06 4.63
C ASN A 5 17.68 -9.55 4.85
N LEU A 6 17.20 -8.83 3.82
CA LEU A 6 17.04 -7.37 3.88
C LEU A 6 15.70 -6.95 4.48
N HIS A 7 14.62 -7.71 4.23
CA HIS A 7 13.25 -7.34 4.58
C HIS A 7 12.49 -8.47 5.28
N PHE A 8 13.17 -9.43 5.83
CA PHE A 8 12.63 -10.61 6.49
C PHE A 8 11.83 -11.51 5.55
N THR A 9 10.71 -11.04 4.98
CA THR A 9 9.89 -11.75 3.99
C THR A 9 9.81 -11.03 2.65
N GLY A 10 10.26 -9.80 2.56
CA GLY A 10 10.12 -8.94 1.38
C GLY A 10 8.73 -8.31 1.20
N ASP A 11 7.72 -8.83 1.88
CA ASP A 11 6.31 -8.47 1.69
C ASP A 11 6.01 -7.03 2.09
N PHE A 12 6.53 -6.56 3.23
CA PHE A 12 6.32 -5.18 3.67
C PHE A 12 6.94 -4.16 2.75
N HIS A 13 8.10 -4.47 2.18
CA HIS A 13 8.71 -3.61 1.19
C HIS A 13 7.83 -3.48 -0.05
N ALA A 14 7.34 -4.60 -0.57
CA ALA A 14 6.44 -4.63 -1.73
C ALA A 14 5.12 -3.90 -1.45
N ILE A 15 4.52 -4.13 -0.27
CA ILE A 15 3.27 -3.48 0.16
C ILE A 15 3.47 -1.97 0.31
N THR A 16 4.55 -1.54 0.97
CA THR A 16 4.89 -0.12 1.13
C THR A 16 5.08 0.55 -0.24
N ALA A 17 5.81 -0.10 -1.15
CA ALA A 17 6.06 0.42 -2.49
C ALA A 17 4.75 0.55 -3.29
N ALA A 18 3.91 -0.50 -3.31
CA ALA A 18 2.63 -0.48 -4.03
C ALA A 18 1.66 0.56 -3.46
N HIS A 19 1.56 0.67 -2.14
CA HIS A 19 0.68 1.63 -1.47
C HIS A 19 1.09 3.08 -1.79
N ASN A 20 2.38 3.39 -1.64
CA ASN A 20 2.89 4.73 -1.87
C ASN A 20 2.94 5.11 -3.37
N LEU A 21 3.05 4.13 -4.27
CA LEU A 21 2.89 4.36 -5.70
C LEU A 21 1.50 4.93 -6.00
N LEU A 22 0.44 4.35 -5.43
CA LEU A 22 -0.92 4.86 -5.63
C LEU A 22 -1.08 6.29 -5.13
N SER A 23 -0.53 6.62 -3.94
CA SER A 23 -0.52 7.99 -3.42
C SER A 23 0.18 8.96 -4.37
N SER A 24 1.31 8.54 -4.94
CA SER A 24 2.08 9.36 -5.91
C SER A 24 1.33 9.55 -7.22
N LEU A 25 0.62 8.52 -7.69
CA LEU A 25 -0.21 8.60 -8.91
C LEU A 25 -1.38 9.56 -8.73
N ILE A 26 -2.01 9.58 -7.54
CA ILE A 26 -3.08 10.53 -7.21
C ILE A 26 -2.54 11.96 -7.26
N ASP A 27 -1.43 12.25 -6.58
CA ASP A 27 -0.82 13.58 -6.57
C ASP A 27 -0.38 14.01 -7.98
N ASN A 28 0.22 13.10 -8.75
CA ASN A 28 0.61 13.35 -10.12
C ASN A 28 -0.61 13.65 -11.02
N HIS A 29 -1.69 12.89 -10.88
CA HIS A 29 -2.92 13.12 -11.63
C HIS A 29 -3.52 14.51 -11.35
N ILE A 30 -3.54 14.93 -10.08
CA ILE A 30 -4.01 16.26 -9.67
C ILE A 30 -3.11 17.35 -10.23
N TYR A 31 -1.80 17.17 -10.22
CA TYR A 31 -0.82 18.14 -10.70
C TYR A 31 -0.95 18.39 -12.20
N TRP A 32 -1.17 17.34 -13.01
CA TRP A 32 -1.21 17.41 -14.46
C TRP A 32 -2.61 17.61 -15.06
N GLY A 33 -3.51 18.23 -14.31
CA GLY A 33 -4.78 18.70 -14.89
C GLY A 33 -6.04 18.11 -14.27
N ASN A 34 -5.93 17.07 -13.43
CA ASN A 34 -7.05 16.52 -12.67
C ASN A 34 -8.29 16.19 -13.53
N GLU A 35 -8.10 15.47 -14.64
CA GLU A 35 -9.18 15.10 -15.58
C GLU A 35 -10.33 14.34 -14.89
N LEU A 36 -10.02 13.55 -13.87
CA LEU A 36 -11.01 12.82 -13.06
C LEU A 36 -11.78 13.71 -12.10
N GLN A 37 -11.43 15.00 -11.98
CA GLN A 37 -12.07 15.97 -11.09
C GLN A 37 -12.04 15.56 -9.61
N ILE A 38 -10.91 15.02 -9.16
CA ILE A 38 -10.68 14.66 -7.75
C ILE A 38 -10.87 15.92 -6.89
N ASP A 39 -11.73 15.86 -5.88
CA ASP A 39 -11.77 16.87 -4.82
C ASP A 39 -10.65 16.61 -3.83
N GLN A 40 -9.63 17.47 -3.84
CA GLN A 40 -8.43 17.34 -3.00
C GLN A 40 -8.72 17.23 -1.50
N ARG A 41 -9.90 17.71 -1.05
CA ARG A 41 -10.36 17.62 0.34
C ARG A 41 -11.05 16.30 0.65
N ARG A 42 -11.21 15.44 -0.36
CA ARG A 42 -11.93 14.16 -0.27
C ARG A 42 -11.09 13.00 -0.79
N ILE A 43 -9.78 13.11 -0.68
CA ILE A 43 -8.86 12.01 -0.90
C ILE A 43 -8.90 11.13 0.34
N THR A 44 -9.25 9.87 0.16
CA THR A 44 -9.33 8.87 1.24
C THR A 44 -8.04 8.08 1.38
N TRP A 45 -7.24 8.05 0.33
CA TRP A 45 -5.99 7.32 0.27
C TRP A 45 -4.83 8.13 0.84
N GLY A 46 -4.17 7.62 1.87
CA GLY A 46 -2.97 8.21 2.46
C GLY A 46 -1.69 7.51 2.02
N ARG A 47 -0.63 7.70 2.77
CA ARG A 47 0.66 7.03 2.62
C ARG A 47 0.87 6.01 3.72
N VAL A 48 1.87 5.14 3.55
CA VAL A 48 2.31 4.22 4.59
C VAL A 48 3.82 4.32 4.79
N VAL A 49 4.22 4.03 6.02
CA VAL A 49 5.62 3.88 6.40
C VAL A 49 5.70 2.77 7.45
N ASP A 50 6.78 1.99 7.42
CA ASP A 50 7.00 0.94 8.44
C ASP A 50 7.60 1.56 9.71
N LEU A 51 6.80 2.43 10.35
CA LEU A 51 7.15 3.15 11.57
C LEU A 51 5.89 3.51 12.36
N GLY A 52 5.84 3.11 13.62
CA GLY A 52 4.75 3.42 14.55
C GLY A 52 4.89 4.80 15.21
N ASP A 53 4.80 5.88 14.45
CA ASP A 53 4.90 7.25 14.98
C ASP A 53 3.56 7.99 14.92
N ARG A 54 3.07 8.43 16.08
CA ARG A 54 1.80 9.17 16.20
C ARG A 54 1.84 10.55 15.54
N SER A 55 3.00 11.16 15.42
CA SER A 55 3.17 12.48 14.80
C SER A 55 2.93 12.44 13.29
N LEU A 56 3.04 11.26 12.67
CA LEU A 56 2.81 11.05 11.24
C LEU A 56 1.33 10.81 10.87
N ARG A 57 0.44 10.68 11.85
CA ARG A 57 -0.99 10.41 11.60
C ARG A 57 -1.69 11.56 10.86
N LYS A 58 -1.17 12.78 11.00
CA LYS A 58 -1.63 13.95 10.25
C LYS A 58 -0.46 14.82 9.90
N VAL A 59 -0.22 15.00 8.61
CA VAL A 59 0.88 15.80 8.07
C VAL A 59 0.37 16.69 6.94
N ASN A 60 1.08 17.77 6.67
CA ASN A 60 0.85 18.55 5.46
C ASN A 60 1.88 18.15 4.41
N VAL A 61 1.42 17.73 3.25
CA VAL A 61 2.26 17.36 2.11
C VAL A 61 2.20 18.41 1.01
N ASN A 62 3.12 18.30 0.05
CA ASN A 62 3.22 19.18 -1.12
C ASN A 62 3.51 20.65 -0.76
N LEU A 63 4.20 20.90 0.35
CA LEU A 63 4.74 22.21 0.68
C LEU A 63 5.97 22.53 -0.19
N GLY A 64 6.28 23.81 -0.38
CA GLY A 64 7.49 24.25 -1.10
C GLY A 64 7.21 24.95 -2.43
N GLY A 65 5.97 25.37 -2.67
CA GLY A 65 5.58 26.19 -3.82
C GLY A 65 5.00 25.41 -5.00
N ILE A 66 4.78 26.10 -6.10
CA ILE A 66 4.00 25.62 -7.26
C ILE A 66 4.57 24.32 -7.85
N SER A 67 5.89 24.15 -7.82
CA SER A 67 6.55 22.96 -8.38
C SER A 67 6.29 21.67 -7.58
N ASN A 68 5.83 21.79 -6.33
CA ASN A 68 5.61 20.65 -5.43
C ASN A 68 4.14 20.18 -5.36
N GLY A 69 3.28 20.73 -6.21
CA GLY A 69 1.86 20.36 -6.25
C GLY A 69 0.98 21.21 -5.33
N PHE A 70 -0.15 20.64 -4.90
CA PHE A 70 -1.14 21.35 -4.10
C PHE A 70 -1.02 20.93 -2.63
N PRO A 71 -0.77 21.87 -1.68
CA PRO A 71 -0.71 21.56 -0.27
C PRO A 71 -2.03 20.95 0.22
N ARG A 72 -1.93 19.83 0.93
CA ARG A 72 -3.09 19.15 1.54
C ARG A 72 -2.71 18.41 2.81
N GLU A 73 -3.71 18.14 3.63
CA GLU A 73 -3.55 17.19 4.74
C GLU A 73 -3.42 15.76 4.19
N ASP A 74 -2.51 15.01 4.74
CA ASP A 74 -2.30 13.60 4.45
C ASP A 74 -1.98 12.85 5.76
N LYS A 75 -1.77 11.54 5.69
CA LYS A 75 -1.40 10.69 6.81
C LYS A 75 -0.39 9.64 6.38
N PHE A 76 0.35 9.13 7.35
CA PHE A 76 1.11 7.89 7.21
C PHE A 76 0.53 6.85 8.18
N ASP A 77 -0.06 5.81 7.62
CA ASP A 77 -0.43 4.63 8.39
C ASP A 77 0.78 3.67 8.46
N ILE A 78 0.82 2.79 9.46
CA ILE A 78 1.84 1.75 9.50
C ILE A 78 1.54 0.70 8.42
N THR A 79 2.58 0.20 7.75
CA THR A 79 2.44 -0.70 6.59
C THR A 79 1.60 -1.93 6.89
N VAL A 80 1.75 -2.54 8.06
CA VAL A 80 0.99 -3.75 8.47
C VAL A 80 -0.51 -3.52 8.61
N ALA A 81 -0.95 -2.29 8.89
CA ALA A 81 -2.36 -1.93 9.01
C ALA A 81 -2.92 -1.27 7.75
N SER A 82 -2.27 -1.45 6.61
CA SER A 82 -2.68 -0.87 5.34
C SER A 82 -3.78 -1.69 4.66
N GLU A 83 -4.57 -1.01 3.83
CA GLU A 83 -5.60 -1.66 2.99
C GLU A 83 -4.96 -2.65 2.00
N ILE A 84 -3.77 -2.33 1.46
CA ILE A 84 -3.04 -3.25 0.57
C ILE A 84 -2.68 -4.54 1.29
N MET A 85 -2.24 -4.46 2.55
CA MET A 85 -1.98 -5.67 3.36
C MET A 85 -3.23 -6.53 3.51
N ALA A 86 -4.37 -5.93 3.82
CA ALA A 86 -5.64 -6.64 3.97
C ALA A 86 -6.07 -7.30 2.63
N ILE A 87 -6.00 -6.58 1.53
CA ILE A 87 -6.31 -7.10 0.19
C ILE A 87 -5.37 -8.26 -0.17
N PHE A 88 -4.08 -8.09 0.09
CA PHE A 88 -3.06 -9.09 -0.19
C PHE A 88 -3.30 -10.40 0.56
N CYS A 89 -3.68 -10.33 1.83
CA CYS A 89 -4.02 -11.51 2.63
C CYS A 89 -5.31 -12.22 2.19
N LEU A 90 -6.22 -11.51 1.51
CA LEU A 90 -7.52 -12.04 1.08
C LEU A 90 -7.57 -12.45 -0.39
N ALA A 91 -6.55 -12.11 -1.18
CA ALA A 91 -6.49 -12.44 -2.60
C ALA A 91 -6.20 -13.93 -2.81
N ASN A 92 -6.94 -14.55 -3.72
CA ASN A 92 -6.79 -15.98 -4.05
C ASN A 92 -5.68 -16.21 -5.09
N ASP A 93 -5.52 -15.29 -6.01
CA ASP A 93 -4.51 -15.31 -7.07
C ASP A 93 -4.18 -13.89 -7.55
N ILE A 94 -3.26 -13.78 -8.50
CA ILE A 94 -2.80 -12.49 -9.02
C ILE A 94 -3.89 -11.72 -9.76
N ASN A 95 -4.85 -12.39 -10.39
CA ASN A 95 -5.94 -11.74 -11.11
C ASN A 95 -6.98 -11.19 -10.12
N ASP A 96 -7.30 -11.96 -9.08
CA ASP A 96 -8.15 -11.52 -7.97
C ASP A 96 -7.50 -10.35 -7.22
N LEU A 97 -6.19 -10.41 -6.99
CA LEU A 97 -5.42 -9.31 -6.40
C LEU A 97 -5.56 -8.04 -7.24
N GLN A 98 -5.30 -8.11 -8.55
CA GLN A 98 -5.39 -6.96 -9.45
C GLN A 98 -6.80 -6.35 -9.46
N LYS A 99 -7.83 -7.20 -9.51
CA LYS A 99 -9.22 -6.76 -9.47
C LYS A 99 -9.53 -6.01 -8.18
N ARG A 100 -9.18 -6.59 -7.02
CA ARG A 100 -9.41 -5.96 -5.71
C ARG A 100 -8.69 -4.64 -5.56
N ILE A 101 -7.43 -4.55 -6.01
CA ILE A 101 -6.66 -3.29 -6.04
C ILE A 101 -7.36 -2.27 -6.92
N GLY A 102 -7.83 -2.66 -8.09
CA GLY A 102 -8.57 -1.77 -8.99
C GLY A 102 -9.86 -1.22 -8.38
N ASP A 103 -10.49 -1.95 -7.46
CA ASP A 103 -11.74 -1.58 -6.79
C ASP A 103 -11.55 -0.67 -5.56
N ILE A 104 -10.32 -0.36 -5.17
CA ILE A 104 -10.03 0.56 -4.06
C ILE A 104 -10.58 1.95 -4.37
N ILE A 105 -11.34 2.53 -3.43
CA ILE A 105 -11.80 3.91 -3.51
C ILE A 105 -10.69 4.83 -3.01
N ILE A 106 -10.15 5.66 -3.90
CA ILE A 106 -9.01 6.53 -3.62
C ILE A 106 -9.41 7.96 -3.26
N ALA A 107 -10.53 8.41 -3.79
CA ALA A 107 -11.03 9.77 -3.60
C ALA A 107 -12.49 9.88 -4.01
N TYR A 108 -13.06 11.05 -3.80
CA TYR A 108 -14.39 11.42 -4.31
C TYR A 108 -14.32 12.69 -5.13
N LYS A 109 -15.23 12.80 -6.11
CA LYS A 109 -15.49 14.05 -6.82
C LYS A 109 -16.29 15.02 -5.95
N ARG A 110 -16.51 16.25 -6.44
CA ARG A 110 -17.36 17.24 -5.74
C ARG A 110 -18.81 16.78 -5.58
N ASP A 111 -19.32 16.03 -6.54
CA ASP A 111 -20.66 15.44 -6.52
C ASP A 111 -20.78 14.20 -5.63
N LYS A 112 -19.70 13.82 -4.95
CA LYS A 112 -19.55 12.65 -4.08
C LYS A 112 -19.50 11.30 -4.81
N SER A 113 -19.38 11.28 -6.13
CA SER A 113 -19.13 10.04 -6.85
C SER A 113 -17.71 9.50 -6.52
N PRO A 114 -17.56 8.19 -6.28
CA PRO A 114 -16.27 7.60 -5.95
C PRO A 114 -15.35 7.55 -7.18
N ILE A 115 -14.06 7.61 -6.92
CA ILE A 115 -12.98 7.40 -7.89
C ILE A 115 -12.17 6.21 -7.40
N TYR A 116 -11.87 5.30 -8.31
CA TYR A 116 -11.21 4.02 -8.01
C TYR A 116 -9.75 4.04 -8.47
N ALA A 117 -8.94 3.13 -7.90
CA ALA A 117 -7.53 2.98 -8.29
C ALA A 117 -7.35 2.62 -9.78
N ARG A 118 -8.29 1.89 -10.38
CA ARG A 118 -8.31 1.61 -11.82
C ARG A 118 -8.46 2.85 -12.68
N ASP A 119 -9.14 3.90 -12.19
CA ASP A 119 -9.37 5.12 -12.96
C ASP A 119 -8.06 5.90 -13.17
N VAL A 120 -7.11 5.78 -12.25
CA VAL A 120 -5.72 6.29 -12.39
C VAL A 120 -4.75 5.24 -12.95
N LYS A 121 -5.27 4.08 -13.41
CA LYS A 121 -4.50 2.97 -14.00
C LYS A 121 -3.41 2.43 -13.06
N ALA A 122 -3.68 2.41 -11.76
CA ALA A 122 -2.73 1.98 -10.75
C ALA A 122 -2.72 0.45 -10.52
N ASP A 123 -3.81 -0.24 -10.84
CA ASP A 123 -4.02 -1.66 -10.58
C ASP A 123 -2.92 -2.55 -11.17
N GLY A 124 -2.56 -2.35 -12.42
CA GLY A 124 -1.50 -3.11 -13.08
C GLY A 124 -0.11 -2.92 -12.44
N PRO A 125 0.40 -1.68 -12.36
CA PRO A 125 1.70 -1.40 -11.75
C PRO A 125 1.80 -1.86 -10.29
N MET A 126 0.76 -1.68 -9.49
CA MET A 126 0.72 -2.16 -8.10
C MET A 126 0.78 -3.68 -8.02
N THR A 127 0.04 -4.38 -8.87
CA THR A 127 0.07 -5.85 -8.95
C THR A 127 1.45 -6.37 -9.32
N VAL A 128 2.15 -5.71 -10.23
CA VAL A 128 3.53 -6.07 -10.60
C VAL A 128 4.47 -5.96 -9.39
N LEU A 129 4.36 -4.91 -8.60
CA LEU A 129 5.17 -4.74 -7.38
C LEU A 129 4.89 -5.83 -6.34
N LEU A 130 3.65 -6.31 -6.25
CA LEU A 130 3.23 -7.32 -5.28
C LEU A 130 3.44 -8.77 -5.77
N LYS A 131 3.73 -8.97 -7.07
CA LYS A 131 3.79 -10.30 -7.69
C LYS A 131 4.69 -11.29 -6.96
N ASN A 132 5.89 -10.86 -6.61
CA ASN A 132 6.87 -11.73 -5.97
C ASN A 132 6.53 -12.02 -4.51
N ALA A 133 5.83 -11.09 -3.84
CA ALA A 133 5.39 -11.24 -2.47
C ALA A 133 4.25 -12.26 -2.32
N LEU A 134 3.47 -12.54 -3.38
CA LEU A 134 2.46 -13.62 -3.38
C LEU A 134 3.06 -15.03 -3.31
N MET A 135 4.35 -15.17 -3.56
CA MET A 135 5.02 -16.47 -3.49
C MET A 135 5.38 -16.79 -2.04
N PRO A 136 5.13 -18.01 -1.56
CA PRO A 136 5.53 -18.40 -0.21
C PRO A 136 7.06 -18.32 -0.07
N ASN A 137 7.52 -17.80 1.08
CA ASN A 137 8.96 -17.71 1.39
C ASN A 137 9.47 -19.09 1.82
N LEU A 138 9.84 -19.92 0.86
CA LEU A 138 10.39 -21.25 1.08
C LEU A 138 11.89 -21.19 1.27
N VAL A 139 12.37 -21.83 2.32
CA VAL A 139 13.78 -22.03 2.63
C VAL A 139 14.05 -23.52 2.85
N GLN A 140 15.31 -23.90 2.82
CA GLN A 140 15.74 -25.26 3.15
C GLN A 140 16.50 -25.23 4.48
N THR A 141 16.16 -26.17 5.37
CA THR A 141 16.90 -26.37 6.61
C THR A 141 18.25 -27.02 6.34
N LEU A 142 19.14 -27.02 7.33
CA LEU A 142 20.44 -27.70 7.23
C LEU A 142 20.30 -29.20 7.00
N GLU A 143 19.18 -29.80 7.42
CA GLU A 143 18.84 -31.22 7.20
C GLU A 143 18.16 -31.46 5.85
N ASN A 144 18.14 -30.48 4.97
CA ASN A 144 17.51 -30.51 3.63
C ASN A 144 15.97 -30.66 3.64
N ASN A 145 15.30 -30.30 4.74
CA ASN A 145 13.83 -30.27 4.77
C ASN A 145 13.32 -28.91 4.28
N PRO A 146 12.18 -28.86 3.55
CA PRO A 146 11.56 -27.60 3.22
C PRO A 146 10.95 -26.94 4.44
N ALA A 147 11.13 -25.63 4.58
CA ALA A 147 10.51 -24.81 5.61
C ALA A 147 9.92 -23.53 4.97
N CYS A 148 8.82 -23.03 5.53
CA CYS A 148 8.21 -21.77 5.12
C CYS A 148 8.43 -20.73 6.21
N LEU A 149 8.91 -19.55 5.82
CA LEU A 149 8.96 -18.39 6.71
C LEU A 149 7.61 -17.66 6.63
N LEU A 150 6.95 -17.55 7.77
CA LEU A 150 5.72 -16.79 7.93
C LEU A 150 6.00 -15.58 8.81
N TYR A 151 5.47 -14.44 8.42
CA TYR A 151 5.44 -13.26 9.28
C TYR A 151 4.16 -13.29 10.12
N THR A 152 4.30 -13.10 11.42
CA THR A 152 3.19 -12.92 12.35
C THR A 152 3.25 -11.48 12.89
N SER A 153 2.10 -10.80 12.96
CA SER A 153 2.01 -9.49 13.60
C SER A 153 2.03 -9.64 15.12
N ASP A 154 2.43 -8.57 15.82
CA ASP A 154 2.43 -8.52 17.30
C ASP A 154 1.06 -8.88 17.91
N ALA A 155 -0.03 -8.61 17.21
CA ALA A 155 -1.38 -9.00 17.62
C ALA A 155 -1.59 -10.52 17.71
N ALA A 156 -0.77 -11.33 17.03
CA ALA A 156 -0.81 -12.79 17.14
C ALA A 156 -0.02 -13.29 18.37
N ASP A 157 0.95 -12.53 18.84
CA ASP A 157 1.76 -12.89 20.01
C ASP A 157 1.02 -12.61 21.32
N GLU A 158 0.11 -11.65 21.37
CA GLU A 158 -0.71 -11.34 22.55
C GLU A 158 -1.72 -12.46 22.91
N SER A 159 -2.09 -13.29 21.96
CA SER A 159 -3.01 -14.41 22.21
C SER A 159 -2.38 -15.61 22.95
N LEU A 160 -1.07 -15.60 23.13
CA LEU A 160 -0.33 -16.65 23.85
C LEU A 160 -0.03 -16.30 25.32
N CYS A 161 -0.49 -15.13 25.80
CA CYS A 161 -0.35 -14.68 27.19
C CYS A 161 -1.64 -14.89 28.00
N VAL A 162 -2.28 -16.07 27.88
CA VAL A 162 -3.38 -16.49 28.77
C VAL A 162 -3.05 -17.82 29.40
#